data_024685ae37437d653f23722d2a9d853e
#
_entry.id   024685ae37437d653f23722d2a9d853e
#
_cell.length_a   1.000
_cell.length_b   1.000
_cell.length_c   1.000
_cell.angle_alpha   90.00
_cell.angle_beta   90.00
_cell.angle_gamma   90.00
#
_symmetry.space_group_name_H-M   'P 1'
#
loop_
_entity.id
_entity.type
_entity.pdbx_description
1 polymer ?
#
loop_
_entity_poly.entity_id
_entity_poly.type
_entity_poly.pdbx_seq_one_letter_code
_entity_poly.pdbx_strand_id
1 'polypeptide(L)'
;MSRVDADMILAFIRHRKSAGLSNTTVNMEIGILRRILKRAKRWHFVEDEISRLPERRDIGRALQAEEKLRLLKLAQSRPEWETAYLASMLALNTTMRGGEVRQLRWRDIDFLDRSLVIKRSKTRAGERLIPLNANAYIAILRLRERAQGLFGTELQPDWYIFPSGEGYTKPDPTKPMQGWRSAWRSMTRVIYCPHCGELQPPAKTCANEECGEDISKVRSSLAGLRFHDLRHHAITELAESQASDRTIMSIAGHVSQRMLAHYSHVRVEAKRKALDALAGGVKNLGYDTKNDTKSVKTPVPSLEVLEKNGGDDGTRTRGLCRDRAAF
;
A
#
# COMPACT_ATOMS: atom_id res chain seq x y z
N MET A 1 -11.90 37.81 13.32
CA MET A 1 -11.58 36.59 14.08
C MET A 1 -12.16 36.56 15.51
N SER A 2 -12.64 37.66 16.03
CA SER A 2 -13.24 37.78 17.39
C SER A 2 -14.59 37.06 17.57
N ARG A 3 -15.19 36.55 16.50
CA ARG A 3 -16.53 35.94 16.49
C ARG A 3 -16.58 34.44 16.16
N VAL A 4 -15.45 33.77 16.09
CA VAL A 4 -15.48 32.30 15.86
C VAL A 4 -15.63 31.60 17.20
N ASP A 5 -16.80 31.04 17.42
CA ASP A 5 -17.19 30.24 18.58
C ASP A 5 -17.34 28.74 18.21
N ALA A 6 -17.64 27.90 19.18
CA ALA A 6 -17.79 26.46 19.00
C ALA A 6 -19.02 26.15 18.14
N ASP A 7 -20.12 26.86 18.30
CA ASP A 7 -21.36 26.62 17.54
C ASP A 7 -21.13 26.84 16.04
N MET A 8 -20.41 27.89 15.66
CA MET A 8 -20.03 28.14 14.27
C MET A 8 -19.19 26.99 13.69
N ILE A 9 -18.25 26.46 14.47
CA ILE A 9 -17.40 25.35 14.03
C ILE A 9 -18.25 24.08 13.90
N LEU A 10 -19.13 23.79 14.85
CA LEU A 10 -20.06 22.65 14.79
C LEU A 10 -21.05 22.79 13.62
N ALA A 11 -21.57 23.97 13.36
CA ALA A 11 -22.41 24.25 12.20
C ALA A 11 -21.65 24.00 10.89
N PHE A 12 -20.39 24.45 10.80
CA PHE A 12 -19.54 24.16 9.64
C PHE A 12 -19.33 22.65 9.47
N ILE A 13 -19.03 21.91 10.54
CA ILE A 13 -18.87 20.45 10.50
C ILE A 13 -20.15 19.78 9.95
N ARG A 14 -21.33 20.16 10.48
CA ARG A 14 -22.61 19.65 9.99
C ARG A 14 -22.83 19.94 8.50
N HIS A 15 -22.57 21.18 8.07
CA HIS A 15 -22.67 21.57 6.67
C HIS A 15 -21.75 20.76 5.76
N ARG A 16 -20.49 20.56 6.15
CA ARG A 16 -19.55 19.73 5.35
C ARG A 16 -19.97 18.27 5.29
N LYS A 17 -20.53 17.74 6.38
CA LYS A 17 -21.07 16.37 6.43
C LYS A 17 -22.32 16.21 5.55
N SER A 18 -23.24 17.17 5.55
CA SER A 18 -24.42 17.16 4.67
C SER A 18 -24.05 17.28 3.19
N ALA A 19 -22.93 17.93 2.87
CA ALA A 19 -22.35 17.97 1.52
C ALA A 19 -21.62 16.64 1.12
N GLY A 20 -21.69 15.59 1.94
CA GLY A 20 -21.17 14.26 1.63
C GLY A 20 -19.64 14.11 1.82
N LEU A 21 -18.96 15.06 2.47
CA LEU A 21 -17.52 14.94 2.68
C LEU A 21 -17.17 13.87 3.72
N SER A 22 -16.02 13.22 3.50
CA SER A 22 -15.49 12.23 4.45
C SER A 22 -15.05 12.90 5.77
N ASN A 23 -15.13 12.15 6.87
CA ASN A 23 -14.65 12.64 8.18
C ASN A 23 -13.18 13.07 8.13
N THR A 24 -12.34 12.37 7.37
CA THR A 24 -10.93 12.72 7.17
C THR A 24 -10.78 14.10 6.52
N THR A 25 -11.58 14.41 5.50
CA THR A 25 -11.56 15.74 4.84
C THR A 25 -11.99 16.83 5.80
N VAL A 26 -13.10 16.61 6.52
CA VAL A 26 -13.61 17.58 7.51
C VAL A 26 -12.58 17.78 8.62
N ASN A 27 -11.96 16.72 9.15
CA ASN A 27 -10.91 16.82 10.16
C ASN A 27 -9.67 17.60 9.67
N MET A 28 -9.32 17.49 8.38
CA MET A 28 -8.23 18.29 7.80
C MET A 28 -8.60 19.78 7.76
N GLU A 29 -9.82 20.12 7.36
CA GLU A 29 -10.31 21.50 7.33
C GLU A 29 -10.34 22.10 8.73
N ILE A 30 -10.87 21.37 9.72
CA ILE A 30 -10.85 21.77 11.14
C ILE A 30 -9.41 21.87 11.66
N GLY A 31 -8.51 20.98 11.22
CA GLY A 31 -7.09 21.05 11.55
C GLY A 31 -6.39 22.32 11.05
N ILE A 32 -6.82 22.89 9.93
CA ILE A 32 -6.36 24.19 9.43
C ILE A 32 -6.89 25.31 10.33
N LEU A 33 -8.19 25.30 10.60
CA LEU A 33 -8.85 26.28 11.47
C LEU A 33 -8.22 26.27 12.88
N ARG A 34 -7.99 25.09 13.45
CA ARG A 34 -7.30 24.91 14.74
C ARG A 34 -5.94 25.59 14.75
N ARG A 35 -5.14 25.43 13.68
CA ARG A 35 -3.81 26.08 13.59
C ARG A 35 -3.92 27.58 13.54
N ILE A 36 -4.89 28.12 12.82
CA ILE A 36 -5.16 29.55 12.74
C ILE A 36 -5.57 30.10 14.12
N LEU A 37 -6.53 29.46 14.77
CA LEU A 37 -7.03 29.87 16.10
C LEU A 37 -5.97 29.72 17.19
N LYS A 38 -5.13 28.67 17.14
CA LYS A 38 -3.97 28.54 18.05
C LYS A 38 -2.97 29.68 17.88
N ARG A 39 -2.66 30.05 16.64
CA ARG A 39 -1.78 31.18 16.37
C ARG A 39 -2.37 32.52 16.88
N ALA A 40 -3.68 32.67 16.83
CA ALA A 40 -4.42 33.77 17.37
C ALA A 40 -4.66 33.67 18.89
N LYS A 41 -4.16 32.63 19.57
CA LYS A 41 -4.37 32.36 21.00
C LYS A 41 -5.85 32.27 21.39
N ARG A 42 -6.69 31.70 20.50
CA ARG A 42 -8.15 31.62 20.69
C ARG A 42 -8.70 30.21 20.69
N TRP A 43 -7.90 29.19 20.36
CA TRP A 43 -8.35 27.81 20.30
C TRP A 43 -8.84 27.28 21.65
N HIS A 44 -8.27 27.71 22.76
CA HIS A 44 -8.63 27.26 24.09
C HIS A 44 -10.08 27.61 24.50
N PHE A 45 -10.71 28.58 23.84
CA PHE A 45 -12.13 28.91 24.10
C PHE A 45 -13.12 27.90 23.49
N VAL A 46 -12.67 27.03 22.60
CA VAL A 46 -13.53 26.12 21.85
C VAL A 46 -13.02 24.66 21.85
N GLU A 47 -11.83 24.41 22.42
CA GLU A 47 -11.19 23.09 22.28
C GLU A 47 -11.92 21.95 22.96
N ASP A 48 -12.60 22.21 24.06
CA ASP A 48 -13.33 21.19 24.82
C ASP A 48 -14.61 20.74 24.10
N GLU A 49 -15.16 21.58 23.25
CA GLU A 49 -16.39 21.30 22.51
C GLU A 49 -16.14 20.69 21.13
N ILE A 50 -14.92 20.82 20.59
CA ILE A 50 -14.60 20.38 19.25
C ILE A 50 -13.79 19.07 19.27
N SER A 51 -14.49 17.97 19.19
CA SER A 51 -13.89 16.65 19.06
C SER A 51 -13.55 16.30 17.61
N ARG A 52 -12.54 15.45 17.45
CA ARG A 52 -12.19 14.91 16.13
C ARG A 52 -13.20 13.85 15.71
N LEU A 53 -13.70 13.95 14.47
CA LEU A 53 -14.61 12.96 13.91
C LEU A 53 -13.89 11.59 13.75
N PRO A 54 -14.59 10.47 13.98
CA PRO A 54 -14.02 9.15 13.80
C PRO A 54 -13.63 8.92 12.33
N GLU A 55 -12.38 8.55 12.10
CA GLU A 55 -11.87 8.29 10.75
C GLU A 55 -11.78 6.80 10.47
N ARG A 56 -12.28 6.38 9.31
CA ARG A 56 -11.94 5.07 8.78
C ARG A 56 -10.47 5.08 8.37
N ARG A 57 -9.72 4.14 8.91
CA ARG A 57 -8.33 3.91 8.53
C ARG A 57 -8.32 2.80 7.49
N ASP A 58 -8.83 3.09 6.31
CA ASP A 58 -8.75 2.15 5.20
C ASP A 58 -7.29 2.02 4.79
N ILE A 59 -6.72 0.89 5.13
CA ILE A 59 -5.45 0.45 4.58
C ILE A 59 -5.72 0.09 3.13
N GLY A 60 -4.80 0.43 2.23
CA GLY A 60 -4.96 0.12 0.82
C GLY A 60 -5.23 -1.36 0.59
N ARG A 61 -5.91 -1.65 -0.49
CA ARG A 61 -6.26 -3.00 -0.91
C ARG A 61 -4.98 -3.73 -1.38
N ALA A 62 -4.70 -4.91 -0.83
CA ALA A 62 -3.80 -5.87 -1.46
C ALA A 62 -4.54 -6.59 -2.59
N LEU A 63 -3.85 -6.85 -3.70
CA LEU A 63 -4.41 -7.63 -4.81
C LEU A 63 -4.37 -9.12 -4.46
N GLN A 64 -5.35 -9.86 -4.94
CA GLN A 64 -5.26 -11.31 -5.01
C GLN A 64 -4.33 -11.71 -6.18
N ALA A 65 -3.77 -12.92 -6.13
CA ALA A 65 -2.82 -13.39 -7.15
C ALA A 65 -3.41 -13.29 -8.58
N GLU A 66 -4.67 -13.68 -8.74
CA GLU A 66 -5.39 -13.61 -10.01
C GLU A 66 -5.62 -12.18 -10.48
N GLU A 67 -5.89 -11.26 -9.55
CA GLU A 67 -6.06 -9.83 -9.86
C GLU A 67 -4.73 -9.20 -10.32
N LYS A 68 -3.62 -9.56 -9.68
CA LYS A 68 -2.27 -9.13 -10.09
C LYS A 68 -1.94 -9.61 -11.49
N LEU A 69 -2.16 -10.90 -11.78
CA LEU A 69 -1.93 -11.45 -13.11
C LEU A 69 -2.82 -10.79 -14.17
N ARG A 70 -4.10 -10.59 -13.85
CA ARG A 70 -5.07 -9.93 -14.74
C ARG A 70 -4.65 -8.49 -15.02
N LEU A 71 -4.26 -7.72 -13.98
CA LEU A 71 -3.77 -6.36 -14.13
C LEU A 71 -2.57 -6.31 -15.09
N LEU A 72 -1.59 -7.18 -14.91
CA LEU A 72 -0.37 -7.19 -15.72
C LEU A 72 -0.65 -7.61 -17.18
N LYS A 73 -1.47 -8.64 -17.40
CA LYS A 73 -1.89 -9.06 -18.74
C LYS A 73 -2.65 -7.94 -19.44
N LEU A 74 -3.60 -7.32 -18.75
CA LEU A 74 -4.39 -6.23 -19.29
C LEU A 74 -3.52 -5.02 -19.64
N ALA A 75 -2.59 -4.64 -18.74
CA ALA A 75 -1.71 -3.51 -18.95
C ALA A 75 -0.78 -3.67 -20.17
N GLN A 76 -0.49 -4.91 -20.58
CA GLN A 76 0.29 -5.23 -21.77
C GLN A 76 -0.53 -5.30 -23.06
N SER A 77 -1.87 -5.35 -22.97
CA SER A 77 -2.72 -5.62 -24.13
C SER A 77 -2.86 -4.44 -25.09
N ARG A 78 -2.48 -3.23 -24.66
CA ARG A 78 -2.60 -2.03 -25.48
C ARG A 78 -1.36 -1.12 -25.35
N PRO A 79 -0.81 -0.62 -26.46
CA PRO A 79 0.37 0.26 -26.44
C PRO A 79 0.18 1.53 -25.62
N GLU A 80 -1.03 2.12 -25.60
CA GLU A 80 -1.34 3.32 -24.81
C GLU A 80 -1.26 3.11 -23.31
N TRP A 81 -1.21 1.86 -22.84
CA TRP A 81 -1.08 1.51 -21.43
C TRP A 81 0.35 1.15 -21.02
N GLU A 82 1.28 1.08 -21.96
CA GLU A 82 2.66 0.64 -21.71
C GLU A 82 3.34 1.43 -20.58
N THR A 83 3.21 2.75 -20.58
CA THR A 83 3.79 3.59 -19.52
C THR A 83 3.20 3.29 -18.15
N ALA A 84 1.87 3.06 -18.07
CA ALA A 84 1.21 2.65 -16.85
C ALA A 84 1.62 1.24 -16.42
N TYR A 85 1.83 0.33 -17.37
CA TYR A 85 2.35 -1.01 -17.14
C TYR A 85 3.75 -0.99 -16.52
N LEU A 86 4.70 -0.27 -17.15
CA LEU A 86 6.09 -0.20 -16.66
C LEU A 86 6.18 0.50 -15.30
N ALA A 87 5.37 1.54 -15.08
CA ALA A 87 5.23 2.16 -13.77
C ALA A 87 4.66 1.20 -12.71
N SER A 88 3.69 0.36 -13.08
CA SER A 88 3.11 -0.66 -12.19
C SER A 88 4.13 -1.74 -11.85
N MET A 89 4.92 -2.19 -12.82
CA MET A 89 6.01 -3.15 -12.59
C MET A 89 7.01 -2.62 -11.58
N LEU A 90 7.40 -1.35 -11.68
CA LEU A 90 8.27 -0.72 -10.69
C LEU A 90 7.60 -0.64 -9.31
N ALA A 91 6.36 -0.17 -9.22
CA ALA A 91 5.66 -0.04 -7.94
C ALA A 91 5.48 -1.38 -7.22
N LEU A 92 5.13 -2.45 -7.96
CA LEU A 92 4.95 -3.80 -7.43
C LEU A 92 6.25 -4.45 -6.95
N ASN A 93 7.39 -4.13 -7.59
CA ASN A 93 8.65 -4.80 -7.32
C ASN A 93 9.64 -3.97 -6.47
N THR A 94 9.32 -2.70 -6.18
CA THR A 94 10.20 -1.79 -5.42
C THR A 94 9.50 -1.10 -4.26
N THR A 95 8.21 -1.31 -4.09
CA THR A 95 7.38 -0.59 -3.11
C THR A 95 7.36 0.93 -3.25
N MET A 96 7.81 1.49 -4.37
CA MET A 96 7.87 2.93 -4.60
C MET A 96 6.48 3.57 -4.60
N ARG A 97 6.39 4.80 -4.10
CA ARG A 97 5.18 5.62 -4.29
C ARG A 97 5.09 6.10 -5.73
N GLY A 98 3.88 6.28 -6.26
CA GLY A 98 3.69 6.78 -7.61
C GLY A 98 4.39 8.13 -7.87
N GLY A 99 4.52 8.98 -6.84
CA GLY A 99 5.30 10.22 -6.93
C GLY A 99 6.80 9.97 -7.04
N GLU A 100 7.34 8.97 -6.36
CA GLU A 100 8.75 8.57 -6.44
C GLU A 100 9.05 7.99 -7.83
N VAL A 101 8.18 7.10 -8.34
CA VAL A 101 8.31 6.54 -9.70
C VAL A 101 8.37 7.65 -10.77
N ARG A 102 7.48 8.65 -10.70
CA ARG A 102 7.47 9.76 -11.65
C ARG A 102 8.71 10.67 -11.59
N GLN A 103 9.37 10.73 -10.43
CA GLN A 103 10.53 11.59 -10.22
C GLN A 103 11.86 10.90 -10.48
N LEU A 104 11.86 9.61 -10.90
CA LEU A 104 13.07 8.90 -11.24
C LEU A 104 13.76 9.53 -12.44
N ARG A 105 15.09 9.61 -12.34
CA ARG A 105 15.99 10.05 -13.40
C ARG A 105 16.98 8.93 -13.76
N TRP A 106 17.59 8.97 -14.92
CA TRP A 106 18.54 7.96 -15.35
C TRP A 106 19.73 7.86 -14.40
N ARG A 107 20.21 8.97 -13.82
CA ARG A 107 21.29 9.00 -12.82
C ARG A 107 20.93 8.33 -11.49
N ASP A 108 19.66 8.03 -11.24
CA ASP A 108 19.23 7.36 -10.02
C ASP A 108 19.29 5.83 -10.16
N ILE A 109 19.62 5.31 -11.34
CA ILE A 109 19.72 3.89 -11.66
C ILE A 109 21.21 3.50 -11.76
N ASP A 110 21.59 2.51 -10.98
CA ASP A 110 22.84 1.79 -11.16
C ASP A 110 22.58 0.50 -11.93
N PHE A 111 23.05 0.45 -13.18
CA PHE A 111 22.86 -0.71 -14.04
C PHE A 111 23.81 -1.86 -13.72
N LEU A 112 24.97 -1.59 -13.12
CA LEU A 112 25.96 -2.60 -12.75
C LEU A 112 25.49 -3.33 -11.48
N ASP A 113 25.17 -2.58 -10.44
CA ASP A 113 24.70 -3.13 -9.17
C ASP A 113 23.21 -3.48 -9.19
N ARG A 114 22.51 -3.23 -10.30
CA ARG A 114 21.06 -3.43 -10.44
C ARG A 114 20.31 -2.84 -9.25
N SER A 115 20.54 -1.56 -9.02
CA SER A 115 19.90 -0.84 -7.91
C SER A 115 19.38 0.52 -8.34
N LEU A 116 18.51 1.10 -7.55
CA LEU A 116 18.07 2.48 -7.70
C LEU A 116 18.11 3.22 -6.37
N VAL A 117 18.33 4.53 -6.44
CA VAL A 117 18.39 5.41 -5.27
C VAL A 117 17.26 6.41 -5.29
N ILE A 118 16.48 6.44 -4.22
CA ILE A 118 15.49 7.49 -4.00
C ILE A 118 16.15 8.63 -3.23
N LYS A 119 16.51 9.72 -3.93
CA LYS A 119 17.18 10.89 -3.36
C LYS A 119 16.23 12.00 -2.92
N ARG A 120 15.02 12.06 -3.51
CA ARG A 120 14.03 13.12 -3.24
C ARG A 120 12.84 12.57 -2.49
N SER A 121 12.95 12.51 -1.18
CA SER A 121 11.82 12.25 -0.30
C SER A 121 11.45 13.51 0.47
N LYS A 122 10.18 13.60 0.90
CA LYS A 122 9.67 14.69 1.76
C LYS A 122 10.42 14.79 3.09
N THR A 123 11.14 13.74 3.47
CA THR A 123 11.94 13.62 4.70
C THR A 123 13.19 12.80 4.42
N ARG A 124 14.29 13.02 5.18
CA ARG A 124 15.53 12.22 5.09
C ARG A 124 15.30 10.71 5.21
N ALA A 125 14.35 10.27 6.03
CA ALA A 125 13.99 8.86 6.18
C ALA A 125 13.35 8.23 4.92
N GLY A 126 13.10 9.00 3.88
CA GLY A 126 12.62 8.48 2.59
C GLY A 126 13.74 8.25 1.58
N GLU A 127 14.95 8.73 1.84
CA GLU A 127 16.12 8.46 0.99
C GLU A 127 16.59 7.03 1.25
N ARG A 128 16.70 6.25 0.19
CA ARG A 128 17.03 4.84 0.29
C ARG A 128 17.54 4.26 -1.02
N LEU A 129 18.37 3.25 -0.91
CA LEU A 129 18.78 2.39 -2.01
C LEU A 129 17.83 1.19 -2.06
N ILE A 130 17.36 0.84 -3.24
CA ILE A 130 16.48 -0.30 -3.50
C ILE A 130 17.16 -1.22 -4.51
N PRO A 131 17.53 -2.45 -4.13
CA PRO A 131 17.97 -3.46 -5.08
C PRO A 131 16.83 -3.81 -6.05
N LEU A 132 17.15 -3.99 -7.31
CA LEU A 132 16.17 -4.35 -8.34
C LEU A 132 16.13 -5.87 -8.52
N ASN A 133 14.97 -6.45 -8.33
CA ASN A 133 14.74 -7.83 -8.75
C ASN A 133 14.66 -7.90 -10.30
N ALA A 134 14.65 -9.11 -10.84
CA ALA A 134 14.64 -9.34 -12.28
C ALA A 134 13.51 -8.57 -13.00
N ASN A 135 12.30 -8.56 -12.43
CA ASN A 135 11.13 -7.90 -13.03
C ASN A 135 11.28 -6.38 -13.06
N ALA A 136 11.74 -5.77 -11.97
CA ALA A 136 12.00 -4.33 -11.92
C ALA A 136 13.13 -3.94 -12.88
N TYR A 137 14.18 -4.74 -12.95
CA TYR A 137 15.30 -4.50 -13.85
C TYR A 137 14.89 -4.57 -15.33
N ILE A 138 14.10 -5.58 -15.71
CA ILE A 138 13.53 -5.69 -17.07
C ILE A 138 12.65 -4.48 -17.39
N ALA A 139 11.85 -4.01 -16.44
CA ALA A 139 11.04 -2.81 -16.65
C ALA A 139 11.90 -1.56 -16.88
N ILE A 140 13.03 -1.41 -16.16
CA ILE A 140 14.00 -0.32 -16.39
C ILE A 140 14.67 -0.43 -17.77
N LEU A 141 15.04 -1.64 -18.20
CA LEU A 141 15.65 -1.84 -19.53
C LEU A 141 14.67 -1.48 -20.65
N ARG A 142 13.40 -1.88 -20.54
CA ARG A 142 12.34 -1.49 -21.49
C ARG A 142 12.12 0.03 -21.52
N LEU A 143 12.13 0.69 -20.36
CA LEU A 143 12.04 2.14 -20.26
C LEU A 143 13.25 2.82 -20.95
N ARG A 144 14.45 2.23 -20.83
CA ARG A 144 15.67 2.73 -21.51
C ARG A 144 15.55 2.60 -23.01
N GLU A 145 15.17 1.44 -23.51
CA GLU A 145 14.92 1.20 -24.94
C GLU A 145 13.89 2.18 -25.50
N ARG A 146 12.76 2.35 -24.81
CA ARG A 146 11.73 3.33 -25.16
C ARG A 146 12.28 4.76 -25.20
N ALA A 147 13.05 5.18 -24.20
CA ALA A 147 13.65 6.51 -24.17
C ALA A 147 14.67 6.71 -25.29
N GLN A 148 15.44 5.68 -25.63
CA GLN A 148 16.37 5.71 -26.75
C GLN A 148 15.64 5.85 -28.10
N GLY A 149 14.48 5.21 -28.26
CA GLY A 149 13.62 5.39 -29.42
C GLY A 149 13.04 6.81 -29.55
N LEU A 150 12.78 7.49 -28.44
CA LEU A 150 12.21 8.84 -28.42
C LEU A 150 13.26 9.95 -28.53
N PHE A 151 14.44 9.78 -27.96
CA PHE A 151 15.44 10.86 -27.76
C PHE A 151 16.82 10.55 -28.30
N GLY A 152 17.04 9.39 -28.92
CA GLY A 152 18.34 8.93 -29.38
C GLY A 152 19.09 8.08 -28.35
N THR A 153 20.25 7.55 -28.79
CA THR A 153 20.99 6.53 -28.02
C THR A 153 21.63 7.05 -26.73
N GLU A 154 21.98 8.34 -26.70
CA GLU A 154 22.62 8.98 -25.54
C GLU A 154 21.59 9.64 -24.64
N LEU A 155 21.21 8.94 -23.58
CA LEU A 155 20.31 9.46 -22.57
C LEU A 155 21.09 10.29 -21.53
N GLN A 156 20.65 11.53 -21.31
CA GLN A 156 21.28 12.38 -20.31
C GLN A 156 20.92 11.92 -18.89
N PRO A 157 21.89 11.89 -17.95
CA PRO A 157 21.67 11.42 -16.59
C PRO A 157 20.54 12.16 -15.85
N ASP A 158 20.35 13.45 -16.15
CA ASP A 158 19.33 14.29 -15.52
C ASP A 158 17.92 14.16 -16.10
N TRP A 159 17.75 13.45 -17.19
CA TRP A 159 16.46 13.25 -17.80
C TRP A 159 15.59 12.30 -16.98
N TYR A 160 14.30 12.60 -16.96
CA TYR A 160 13.30 11.75 -16.29
C TYR A 160 13.05 10.47 -17.07
N ILE A 161 12.95 9.36 -16.36
CA ILE A 161 12.61 8.05 -16.93
C ILE A 161 11.19 8.05 -17.49
N PHE A 162 10.30 8.84 -16.88
CA PHE A 162 8.94 9.08 -17.34
C PHE A 162 8.80 10.55 -17.76
N PRO A 163 9.06 10.86 -19.03
CA PRO A 163 9.04 12.23 -19.56
C PRO A 163 7.63 12.79 -19.65
N SER A 164 7.50 14.12 -19.60
CA SER A 164 6.21 14.79 -19.83
C SER A 164 5.84 14.81 -21.33
N GLY A 165 4.55 14.98 -21.62
CA GLY A 165 4.05 15.18 -23.00
C GLY A 165 3.94 13.93 -23.85
N GLU A 166 4.34 12.78 -23.33
CA GLU A 166 4.26 11.52 -24.05
C GLU A 166 2.80 11.13 -24.34
N GLY A 167 2.51 10.86 -25.61
CA GLY A 167 1.16 10.50 -26.08
C GLY A 167 0.25 11.67 -26.48
N TYR A 168 0.61 12.93 -26.13
CA TYR A 168 -0.23 14.11 -26.42
C TYR A 168 0.51 15.25 -27.10
N THR A 169 1.80 15.42 -26.80
CA THR A 169 2.65 16.47 -27.32
C THR A 169 4.05 15.91 -27.59
N LYS A 170 4.97 16.74 -28.09
CA LYS A 170 6.37 16.33 -28.19
C LYS A 170 6.91 16.01 -26.79
N PRO A 171 7.45 14.80 -26.56
CA PRO A 171 7.99 14.42 -25.26
C PRO A 171 9.13 15.36 -24.81
N ASP A 172 9.11 15.77 -23.54
CA ASP A 172 10.15 16.60 -22.91
C ASP A 172 10.80 15.82 -21.75
N PRO A 173 12.03 15.28 -21.93
CA PRO A 173 12.70 14.48 -20.93
C PRO A 173 13.21 15.30 -19.72
N THR A 174 13.24 16.63 -19.84
CA THR A 174 13.68 17.52 -18.75
C THR A 174 12.59 17.74 -17.70
N LYS A 175 11.35 17.35 -17.99
CA LYS A 175 10.20 17.47 -17.10
C LYS A 175 9.58 16.10 -16.81
N PRO A 176 9.15 15.85 -15.57
CA PRO A 176 8.51 14.59 -15.22
C PRO A 176 7.07 14.54 -15.76
N MET A 177 6.63 13.36 -16.12
CA MET A 177 5.21 13.07 -16.39
C MET A 177 4.33 13.48 -15.21
N GLN A 178 3.16 14.05 -15.49
CA GLN A 178 2.20 14.38 -14.42
C GLN A 178 1.54 13.13 -13.83
N GLY A 179 1.43 12.07 -14.60
CA GLY A 179 0.94 10.74 -14.17
C GLY A 179 0.27 9.99 -15.32
N TRP A 180 -0.09 8.76 -14.99
CA TRP A 180 -0.78 7.82 -15.88
C TRP A 180 -2.26 7.65 -15.51
N ARG A 181 -2.89 8.68 -14.95
CA ARG A 181 -4.26 8.60 -14.41
C ARG A 181 -5.31 8.19 -15.46
N SER A 182 -5.23 8.72 -16.68
CA SER A 182 -6.14 8.38 -17.77
C SER A 182 -5.98 6.92 -18.19
N ALA A 183 -4.75 6.49 -18.47
CA ALA A 183 -4.42 5.10 -18.78
C ALA A 183 -4.84 4.15 -17.63
N TRP A 184 -4.55 4.51 -16.38
CA TRP A 184 -4.95 3.75 -15.21
C TRP A 184 -6.46 3.58 -15.09
N ARG A 185 -7.22 4.67 -15.25
CA ARG A 185 -8.70 4.64 -15.20
C ARG A 185 -9.30 3.85 -16.35
N SER A 186 -8.76 4.00 -17.55
CA SER A 186 -9.18 3.24 -18.72
C SER A 186 -8.97 1.76 -18.45
N MET A 187 -7.76 1.35 -18.10
CA MET A 187 -7.35 -0.02 -17.87
C MET A 187 -8.16 -0.69 -16.73
N THR A 188 -8.31 -0.03 -15.57
CA THR A 188 -9.00 -0.63 -14.42
C THR A 188 -10.52 -0.69 -14.56
N ARG A 189 -11.10 -0.04 -15.57
CA ARG A 189 -12.53 -0.08 -15.88
C ARG A 189 -12.92 -1.15 -16.90
N VAL A 190 -11.95 -1.63 -17.67
CA VAL A 190 -12.23 -2.65 -18.69
C VAL A 190 -12.84 -3.89 -18.06
N ILE A 191 -13.80 -4.46 -18.77
CA ILE A 191 -14.51 -5.68 -18.39
C ILE A 191 -14.28 -6.75 -19.45
N TYR A 192 -14.44 -8.01 -19.05
CA TYR A 192 -14.51 -9.15 -19.95
C TYR A 192 -15.97 -9.54 -20.10
N CYS A 193 -16.41 -9.74 -21.32
CA CYS A 193 -17.71 -10.33 -21.58
C CYS A 193 -17.78 -11.74 -20.97
N PRO A 194 -18.76 -12.07 -20.13
CA PRO A 194 -18.84 -13.40 -19.53
C PRO A 194 -19.13 -14.52 -20.55
N HIS A 195 -19.71 -14.17 -21.69
CA HIS A 195 -20.06 -15.13 -22.72
C HIS A 195 -18.91 -15.39 -23.71
N CYS A 196 -18.37 -14.35 -24.35
CA CYS A 196 -17.34 -14.53 -25.40
C CYS A 196 -15.92 -14.15 -24.96
N GLY A 197 -15.74 -13.58 -23.75
CA GLY A 197 -14.43 -13.16 -23.24
C GLY A 197 -13.91 -11.84 -23.82
N GLU A 198 -14.66 -11.15 -24.70
CA GLU A 198 -14.26 -9.91 -25.33
C GLU A 198 -13.89 -8.84 -24.28
N LEU A 199 -12.72 -8.21 -24.49
CA LEU A 199 -12.16 -7.18 -23.62
C LEU A 199 -12.60 -5.79 -24.10
N GLN A 200 -13.43 -5.11 -23.30
CA GLN A 200 -14.08 -3.88 -23.73
C GLN A 200 -14.34 -2.90 -22.58
N PRO A 201 -14.55 -1.62 -22.85
CA PRO A 201 -15.10 -0.68 -21.88
C PRO A 201 -16.50 -1.13 -21.38
N PRO A 202 -16.94 -0.70 -20.18
CA PRO A 202 -18.30 -0.94 -19.74
C PRO A 202 -19.33 -0.40 -20.75
N ALA A 203 -20.26 -1.27 -21.14
CA ALA A 203 -21.32 -0.98 -22.10
C ALA A 203 -22.62 -1.67 -21.67
N LYS A 204 -23.73 -1.46 -22.39
CA LYS A 204 -24.97 -2.20 -22.19
C LYS A 204 -24.88 -3.60 -22.83
N THR A 205 -24.36 -3.67 -24.04
CA THR A 205 -24.22 -4.89 -24.83
C THR A 205 -22.76 -5.13 -25.18
N CYS A 206 -22.42 -6.39 -25.41
CA CYS A 206 -21.09 -6.78 -25.83
C CYS A 206 -20.72 -6.11 -27.17
N ALA A 207 -19.45 -5.67 -27.28
CA ALA A 207 -18.92 -5.06 -28.50
C ALA A 207 -18.73 -6.06 -29.63
N ASN A 208 -18.65 -7.35 -29.32
CA ASN A 208 -18.66 -8.41 -30.32
C ASN A 208 -20.09 -8.58 -30.86
N GLU A 209 -20.28 -8.22 -32.14
CA GLU A 209 -21.59 -8.22 -32.80
C GLU A 209 -22.24 -9.61 -32.83
N GLU A 210 -21.44 -10.67 -32.90
CA GLU A 210 -21.92 -12.05 -32.88
C GLU A 210 -22.37 -12.52 -31.48
N CYS A 211 -21.96 -11.78 -30.42
CA CYS A 211 -22.24 -12.16 -29.05
C CYS A 211 -23.56 -11.61 -28.51
N GLY A 212 -23.80 -10.32 -28.67
CA GLY A 212 -25.03 -9.63 -28.25
C GLY A 212 -25.37 -9.67 -26.76
N GLU A 213 -24.50 -10.19 -25.89
CA GLU A 213 -24.75 -10.39 -24.45
C GLU A 213 -24.99 -9.06 -23.72
N ASP A 214 -25.95 -9.02 -22.80
CA ASP A 214 -26.16 -7.87 -21.91
C ASP A 214 -25.13 -7.86 -20.78
N ILE A 215 -24.18 -6.92 -20.89
CA ILE A 215 -23.09 -6.72 -19.94
C ILE A 215 -23.30 -5.50 -19.03
N SER A 216 -24.48 -4.93 -18.98
CA SER A 216 -24.79 -3.71 -18.18
C SER A 216 -24.48 -3.86 -16.68
N LYS A 217 -24.57 -5.08 -16.17
CA LYS A 217 -24.28 -5.42 -14.76
C LYS A 217 -22.84 -5.90 -14.52
N VAL A 218 -22.08 -6.18 -15.57
CA VAL A 218 -20.70 -6.65 -15.45
C VAL A 218 -19.83 -5.52 -14.91
N ARG A 219 -18.99 -5.85 -13.95
CA ARG A 219 -18.04 -4.90 -13.35
C ARG A 219 -16.62 -5.42 -13.50
N SER A 220 -15.68 -4.50 -13.67
CA SER A 220 -14.27 -4.86 -13.66
C SER A 220 -13.87 -5.38 -12.26
N SER A 221 -13.14 -6.48 -12.20
CA SER A 221 -12.53 -6.96 -10.94
C SER A 221 -11.49 -5.99 -10.38
N LEU A 222 -10.96 -5.11 -11.25
CA LEU A 222 -10.01 -4.06 -10.89
C LEU A 222 -10.69 -2.72 -10.56
N ALA A 223 -12.03 -2.68 -10.53
CA ALA A 223 -12.76 -1.46 -10.20
C ALA A 223 -12.36 -0.93 -8.82
N GLY A 224 -12.12 0.37 -8.74
CA GLY A 224 -11.71 1.04 -7.51
C GLY A 224 -10.23 0.83 -7.11
N LEU A 225 -9.47 0.02 -7.85
CA LEU A 225 -8.04 -0.14 -7.62
C LEU A 225 -7.30 1.17 -7.88
N ARG A 226 -6.58 1.65 -6.88
CA ARG A 226 -5.73 2.84 -6.98
C ARG A 226 -4.30 2.43 -7.30
N PHE A 227 -3.56 3.25 -8.02
CA PHE A 227 -2.14 2.99 -8.27
C PHE A 227 -1.33 2.82 -6.95
N HIS A 228 -1.74 3.52 -5.88
CA HIS A 228 -1.09 3.40 -4.58
C HIS A 228 -1.31 2.03 -3.92
N ASP A 229 -2.36 1.31 -4.29
CA ASP A 229 -2.65 -0.03 -3.77
C ASP A 229 -1.61 -1.06 -4.23
N LEU A 230 -0.89 -0.80 -5.36
CA LEU A 230 0.25 -1.61 -5.79
C LEU A 230 1.38 -1.62 -4.76
N ARG A 231 1.65 -0.48 -4.14
CA ARG A 231 2.62 -0.39 -3.05
C ARG A 231 2.14 -1.15 -1.81
N HIS A 232 0.85 -1.05 -1.47
CA HIS A 232 0.27 -1.83 -0.37
C HIS A 232 0.43 -3.32 -0.62
N HIS A 233 0.11 -3.78 -1.83
CA HIS A 233 0.30 -5.17 -2.24
C HIS A 233 1.77 -5.61 -2.12
N ALA A 234 2.73 -4.82 -2.64
CA ALA A 234 4.15 -5.13 -2.54
C ALA A 234 4.65 -5.20 -1.08
N ILE A 235 4.15 -4.33 -0.20
CA ILE A 235 4.46 -4.41 1.24
C ILE A 235 3.83 -5.65 1.87
N THR A 236 2.62 -6.05 1.45
CA THR A 236 1.98 -7.29 1.89
C THR A 236 2.81 -8.50 1.48
N GLU A 237 3.23 -8.61 0.21
CA GLU A 237 4.09 -9.68 -0.27
C GLU A 237 5.43 -9.75 0.52
N LEU A 238 6.04 -8.59 0.82
CA LEU A 238 7.23 -8.54 1.67
C LEU A 238 6.94 -8.98 3.12
N ALA A 239 5.75 -8.69 3.65
CA ALA A 239 5.35 -9.14 4.98
C ALA A 239 5.03 -10.64 5.02
N GLU A 240 4.58 -11.21 3.91
CA GLU A 240 4.39 -12.66 3.73
C GLU A 240 5.71 -13.41 3.55
N SER A 241 6.74 -12.73 3.06
CA SER A 241 8.08 -13.27 2.99
C SER A 241 8.72 -13.35 4.38
N GLN A 242 9.87 -14.00 4.48
CA GLN A 242 10.63 -14.06 5.74
C GLN A 242 11.41 -12.76 6.05
N ALA A 243 11.14 -11.68 5.33
CA ALA A 243 11.82 -10.41 5.53
C ALA A 243 11.50 -9.81 6.91
N SER A 244 12.54 -9.35 7.61
CA SER A 244 12.37 -8.67 8.90
C SER A 244 11.65 -7.32 8.72
N ASP A 245 11.02 -6.81 9.79
CA ASP A 245 10.41 -5.47 9.80
C ASP A 245 11.40 -4.40 9.36
N ARG A 246 12.63 -4.52 9.82
CA ARG A 246 13.72 -3.59 9.49
C ARG A 246 14.04 -3.63 8.00
N THR A 247 14.09 -4.81 7.41
CA THR A 247 14.28 -4.99 5.96
C THR A 247 13.13 -4.37 5.18
N ILE A 248 11.89 -4.64 5.57
CA ILE A 248 10.71 -4.05 4.91
C ILE A 248 10.72 -2.53 5.03
N MET A 249 11.04 -1.98 6.20
CA MET A 249 11.14 -0.54 6.42
C MET A 249 12.26 0.10 5.60
N SER A 250 13.40 -0.58 5.43
CA SER A 250 14.52 -0.08 4.62
C SER A 250 14.17 -0.01 3.13
N ILE A 251 13.44 -1.00 2.60
CA ILE A 251 13.00 -1.04 1.20
C ILE A 251 11.84 -0.06 0.97
N ALA A 252 10.83 -0.10 1.82
CA ALA A 252 9.61 0.69 1.64
C ALA A 252 9.76 2.16 2.08
N GLY A 253 10.78 2.52 2.86
CA GLY A 253 10.94 3.84 3.43
C GLY A 253 9.92 4.09 4.55
N HIS A 254 9.29 5.26 4.56
CA HIS A 254 8.29 5.65 5.58
C HIS A 254 7.12 4.64 5.72
N VAL A 255 7.39 3.54 6.37
CA VAL A 255 6.39 2.60 6.89
C VAL A 255 6.63 2.54 8.39
N SER A 256 5.69 3.02 9.19
CA SER A 256 5.81 2.92 10.65
C SER A 256 5.57 1.48 11.12
N GLN A 257 6.14 1.10 12.26
CA GLN A 257 5.83 -0.18 12.91
C GLN A 257 4.33 -0.39 13.11
N ARG A 258 3.61 0.70 13.43
CA ARG A 258 2.14 0.66 13.53
C ARG A 258 1.47 0.29 12.20
N MET A 259 2.02 0.74 11.07
CA MET A 259 1.53 0.38 9.74
C MET A 259 1.85 -1.09 9.41
N LEU A 260 3.02 -1.58 9.82
CA LEU A 260 3.37 -3.00 9.69
C LEU A 260 2.53 -3.92 10.60
N ALA A 261 2.07 -3.42 11.74
CA ALA A 261 1.17 -4.17 12.61
C ALA A 261 -0.16 -4.54 11.93
N HIS A 262 -0.59 -3.78 10.93
CA HIS A 262 -1.78 -4.13 10.13
C HIS A 262 -1.58 -5.37 9.24
N TYR A 263 -0.32 -5.73 8.97
CA TYR A 263 0.04 -6.96 8.26
C TYR A 263 0.38 -8.11 9.22
N SER A 264 0.08 -7.95 10.53
CA SER A 264 0.45 -8.95 11.55
C SER A 264 -0.23 -10.30 11.35
N HIS A 265 -1.48 -10.32 10.85
CA HIS A 265 -2.21 -11.55 10.55
C HIS A 265 -1.55 -12.35 9.43
N VAL A 266 -1.02 -11.70 8.41
CA VAL A 266 -0.24 -12.31 7.33
C VAL A 266 1.04 -12.94 7.87
N ARG A 267 1.67 -12.29 8.85
CA ARG A 267 2.89 -12.77 9.50
C ARG A 267 2.70 -13.97 10.39
N VAL A 268 1.50 -14.20 10.92
CA VAL A 268 1.20 -15.44 11.67
C VAL A 268 1.39 -16.65 10.78
N GLU A 269 0.95 -16.58 9.52
CA GLU A 269 1.15 -17.66 8.55
C GLU A 269 2.63 -17.82 8.16
N ALA A 270 3.35 -16.72 7.95
CA ALA A 270 4.79 -16.76 7.71
C ALA A 270 5.57 -17.34 8.90
N LYS A 271 5.16 -16.99 10.15
CA LYS A 271 5.73 -17.58 11.38
C LYS A 271 5.45 -19.08 11.46
N ARG A 272 4.23 -19.51 11.13
CA ARG A 272 3.87 -20.94 11.10
C ARG A 272 4.75 -21.69 10.11
N LYS A 273 4.88 -21.21 8.86
CA LYS A 273 5.77 -21.79 7.85
C LYS A 273 7.24 -21.86 8.32
N ALA A 274 7.72 -20.83 9.01
CA ALA A 274 9.07 -20.82 9.56
C ALA A 274 9.24 -21.86 10.67
N LEU A 275 8.25 -22.04 11.54
CA LEU A 275 8.26 -23.09 12.56
C LEU A 275 8.14 -24.49 11.97
N ASP A 276 7.30 -24.66 10.95
CA ASP A 276 7.15 -25.92 10.22
C ASP A 276 8.47 -26.32 9.52
N ALA A 277 9.24 -25.35 9.03
CA ALA A 277 10.57 -25.59 8.46
C ALA A 277 11.56 -26.13 9.50
N LEU A 278 11.48 -25.70 10.77
CA LEU A 278 12.27 -26.26 11.87
C LEU A 278 11.84 -27.71 12.18
N ALA A 279 10.54 -28.00 12.12
CA ALA A 279 10.01 -29.33 12.33
C ALA A 279 10.37 -30.31 11.18
N GLY A 280 10.63 -29.82 9.96
CA GLY A 280 11.05 -30.62 8.82
C GLY A 280 12.42 -31.32 8.97
N GLY A 281 13.22 -30.92 9.96
CA GLY A 281 14.46 -31.61 10.35
C GLY A 281 14.26 -32.86 11.23
N VAL A 282 13.04 -33.09 11.72
CA VAL A 282 12.72 -34.23 12.63
C VAL A 282 11.67 -35.14 11.95
N LYS A 283 12.00 -35.67 10.78
CA LYS A 283 11.16 -36.64 10.07
C LYS A 283 11.31 -38.07 10.60
N ASN A 284 11.37 -38.29 11.91
CA ASN A 284 11.31 -39.67 12.45
C ASN A 284 10.94 -39.78 13.93
N LEU A 285 9.98 -38.99 14.40
CA LEU A 285 9.28 -39.38 15.62
C LEU A 285 7.85 -39.68 15.20
N GLY A 286 7.57 -41.00 15.02
CA GLY A 286 6.29 -41.50 14.55
C GLY A 286 5.11 -41.10 15.43
N TYR A 287 4.56 -39.97 15.17
CA TYR A 287 3.21 -39.62 15.51
C TYR A 287 2.43 -39.47 14.21
N ASP A 288 1.71 -40.56 13.88
CA ASP A 288 0.72 -40.57 12.81
C ASP A 288 -0.40 -39.58 13.18
N THR A 289 -0.38 -38.40 12.56
CA THR A 289 -1.51 -37.46 12.59
C THR A 289 -2.51 -37.81 11.46
N LYS A 290 -2.89 -39.06 11.35
CA LYS A 290 -4.05 -39.48 10.59
C LYS A 290 -5.08 -40.02 11.57
N ASN A 291 -6.20 -39.34 11.63
CA ASN A 291 -7.44 -39.59 12.38
C ASN A 291 -7.57 -38.77 13.65
N ASP A 292 -8.36 -37.67 13.53
CA ASP A 292 -9.55 -37.52 14.37
C ASP A 292 -10.32 -36.26 13.97
N THR A 293 -11.07 -36.36 12.88
CA THR A 293 -12.28 -35.54 12.69
C THR A 293 -13.49 -36.42 13.06
N LYS A 294 -13.65 -36.76 14.32
CA LYS A 294 -14.92 -37.15 14.89
C LYS A 294 -15.31 -36.15 15.96
N SER A 295 -16.41 -35.48 15.71
CA SER A 295 -17.13 -34.60 16.63
C SER A 295 -17.32 -35.27 17.97
N VAL A 296 -16.58 -34.86 18.99
CA VAL A 296 -16.91 -35.17 20.37
C VAL A 296 -17.62 -33.94 20.95
N LYS A 297 -18.94 -34.06 21.05
CA LYS A 297 -19.76 -33.26 21.96
C LYS A 297 -19.38 -33.67 23.35
N THR A 298 -18.61 -32.87 24.09
CA THR A 298 -18.46 -32.99 25.53
C THR A 298 -19.25 -31.86 26.20
N PRO A 299 -20.04 -32.20 27.23
CA PRO A 299 -20.82 -31.19 27.96
C PRO A 299 -19.88 -30.37 28.85
N VAL A 300 -20.15 -29.07 28.90
CA VAL A 300 -19.50 -28.11 29.79
C VAL A 300 -19.92 -28.42 31.23
N PRO A 301 -18.99 -28.67 32.18
CA PRO A 301 -19.34 -28.67 33.60
C PRO A 301 -19.36 -27.21 34.09
N SER A 302 -20.43 -26.91 34.80
CA SER A 302 -20.64 -25.69 35.57
C SER A 302 -19.52 -25.47 36.60
N LEU A 303 -18.98 -24.25 36.62
CA LEU A 303 -18.07 -23.75 37.64
C LEU A 303 -18.82 -23.61 38.97
N GLU A 304 -18.52 -24.48 39.90
CA GLU A 304 -18.76 -24.23 41.31
C GLU A 304 -17.58 -23.48 41.92
N VAL A 305 -17.96 -22.41 42.61
CA VAL A 305 -17.12 -21.55 43.40
C VAL A 305 -16.57 -22.31 44.60
N LEU A 306 -15.25 -22.36 44.76
CA LEU A 306 -14.61 -22.67 46.04
C LEU A 306 -13.67 -21.54 46.42
N GLU A 307 -14.11 -20.81 47.45
CA GLU A 307 -13.32 -19.84 48.21
C GLU A 307 -12.30 -20.53 49.11
N LYS A 308 -11.20 -19.79 49.32
CA LYS A 308 -10.27 -19.80 50.47
C LYS A 308 -9.32 -20.99 50.66
N ASN A 309 -8.03 -20.71 50.54
CA ASN A 309 -7.17 -20.61 51.77
C ASN A 309 -5.79 -20.07 51.37
N GLY A 310 -5.29 -19.18 52.22
CA GLY A 310 -4.00 -18.54 52.11
C GLY A 310 -2.85 -19.48 52.50
N GLY A 311 -1.68 -19.15 52.04
CA GLY A 311 -0.41 -19.73 52.43
C GLY A 311 0.69 -18.81 51.96
N ASP A 312 1.24 -18.05 52.88
CA ASP A 312 2.54 -17.37 52.82
C ASP A 312 3.63 -18.34 52.34
N ASP A 313 4.45 -17.95 51.40
CA ASP A 313 5.89 -18.12 51.58
C ASP A 313 6.67 -17.16 50.71
N GLY A 314 7.47 -16.36 51.38
CA GLY A 314 8.37 -15.40 50.80
C GLY A 314 9.69 -16.03 50.40
N THR A 315 10.18 -15.66 49.22
CA THR A 315 11.62 -15.59 49.03
C THR A 315 11.99 -14.40 48.15
N ARG A 316 12.63 -13.47 48.83
CA ARG A 316 13.38 -12.36 48.29
C ARG A 316 14.52 -12.88 47.39
N THR A 317 14.70 -12.27 46.22
CA THR A 317 16.06 -12.03 45.71
C THR A 317 16.17 -10.58 45.26
N ARG A 318 16.88 -9.86 46.12
CA ARG A 318 17.53 -8.56 45.81
C ARG A 318 18.78 -8.82 44.99
N GLY A 319 19.12 -7.90 44.11
CA GLY A 319 20.46 -7.76 43.52
C GLY A 319 20.36 -6.86 42.32
N LEU A 320 20.52 -5.56 42.49
CA LEU A 320 21.72 -4.75 42.20
C LEU A 320 22.15 -4.81 40.71
N CYS A 321 21.95 -3.70 39.96
CA CYS A 321 23.05 -2.74 39.82
C CYS A 321 22.54 -1.40 39.32
N ARG A 322 22.74 -0.37 40.13
CA ARG A 322 22.98 1.00 39.68
C ARG A 322 24.42 1.06 39.17
N ASP A 323 24.65 1.68 38.06
CA ASP A 323 25.82 2.56 37.93
C ASP A 323 25.54 3.72 36.98
N ARG A 324 25.75 4.88 37.55
CA ARG A 324 25.93 6.19 36.88
C ARG A 324 27.38 6.33 36.45
N ALA A 325 27.61 6.99 35.33
CA ALA A 325 28.61 8.05 35.07
C ALA A 325 28.52 8.37 33.58
N ALA A 326 28.19 9.54 33.16
CA ALA A 326 28.94 10.79 33.07
C ALA A 326 30.20 10.66 32.19
N PHE A 327 30.05 11.06 30.94
CA PHE A 327 30.84 12.11 30.28
C PHE A 327 30.12 12.57 29.03
#